data_abb8f96e206dc0b4689fc38d2716485e
#
_entry.id   abb8f96e206dc0b4689fc38d2716485e
#
_cell.length_a   1.000
_cell.length_b   1.000
_cell.length_c   1.000
_cell.angle_alpha   90.00
_cell.angle_beta   90.00
_cell.angle_gamma   90.00
#
_symmetry.space_group_name_H-M   'P 1'
#
loop_
_entity.id
_entity.type
_entity.pdbx_description
1 polymer ?
#
loop_
_entity_poly.entity_id
_entity_poly.type
_entity_poly.pdbx_seq_one_letter_code
_entity_poly.pdbx_strand_id
1 'polypeptide(L)'
;MHIPFRPALVAALLVSLFPLAAQATPAADAAVPRIIGGEDAAPGQYPFMVSLQRLGRGGSDHERHTCGATLISPSWVLTAAHCVDDLRPADLAAAVGLHTLEEKPRRRVSNVKAIHVHPAYNSATLVNDVALIQLKRAVSKVEPAAVLLKGDGSYLRPGRAFTVTGWGVTQMDADALPTVLQTVQVPFVPFTQCNTAYPDLQAGTAICAGAEGVDSCQGDSGGPLMVQRQGRWTVLGTVSWGEGCALPGLPGVYARLSNGYVRDFIQTTWTGD
;
A
#
# COMPACT_ATOMS: atom_id res chain seq x y z
N MET A 1 -94.00 8.14 -43.43
CA MET A 1 -92.81 8.93 -43.08
C MET A 1 -92.02 8.07 -42.06
N HIS A 2 -91.10 7.23 -42.56
CA HIS A 2 -90.34 6.26 -41.75
C HIS A 2 -88.93 6.81 -41.46
N ILE A 3 -88.64 6.91 -40.19
CA ILE A 3 -87.28 7.30 -39.75
C ILE A 3 -86.56 6.01 -39.34
N PRO A 4 -85.37 5.67 -39.87
CA PRO A 4 -84.63 4.47 -39.44
C PRO A 4 -83.78 4.76 -38.25
N PHE A 5 -83.89 3.89 -37.28
CA PHE A 5 -82.99 3.78 -36.07
C PHE A 5 -81.61 3.27 -36.49
N ARG A 6 -80.56 3.99 -36.13
CA ARG A 6 -79.19 3.51 -36.23
C ARG A 6 -78.71 2.98 -34.82
N PRO A 7 -78.17 1.80 -34.76
CA PRO A 7 -77.56 1.36 -33.52
C PRO A 7 -76.15 1.96 -33.30
N ALA A 8 -75.94 2.49 -32.11
CA ALA A 8 -74.62 2.97 -31.67
C ALA A 8 -73.70 1.76 -31.24
N LEU A 9 -72.59 1.68 -31.92
CA LEU A 9 -71.52 0.74 -31.49
C LEU A 9 -70.79 1.32 -30.24
N VAL A 10 -70.88 0.58 -29.12
CA VAL A 10 -70.07 0.83 -27.91
C VAL A 10 -68.75 0.11 -28.10
N ALA A 11 -67.68 0.85 -28.32
CA ALA A 11 -66.35 0.29 -28.33
C ALA A 11 -65.85 0.09 -26.86
N ALA A 12 -65.71 -1.12 -26.41
CA ALA A 12 -65.12 -1.44 -25.13
C ALA A 12 -63.60 -1.32 -25.23
N LEU A 13 -63.00 -0.31 -24.55
CA LEU A 13 -61.55 -0.22 -24.36
C LEU A 13 -61.09 -1.25 -23.32
N LEU A 14 -60.42 -2.29 -23.78
CA LEU A 14 -59.66 -3.22 -22.89
C LEU A 14 -58.36 -2.55 -22.48
N VAL A 15 -58.30 -2.06 -21.25
CA VAL A 15 -57.07 -1.62 -20.61
C VAL A 15 -56.32 -2.85 -20.11
N SER A 16 -55.28 -3.26 -20.84
CA SER A 16 -54.35 -4.29 -20.42
C SER A 16 -53.39 -3.77 -19.33
N LEU A 17 -53.62 -4.19 -18.08
CA LEU A 17 -52.70 -3.99 -16.97
C LEU A 17 -51.49 -4.92 -17.16
N PHE A 18 -50.37 -4.38 -17.66
CA PHE A 18 -49.10 -5.07 -17.60
C PHE A 18 -48.55 -4.95 -16.16
N PRO A 19 -48.18 -6.07 -15.50
CA PRO A 19 -47.49 -5.98 -14.21
C PRO A 19 -46.11 -5.37 -14.44
N LEU A 20 -45.81 -4.25 -13.77
CA LEU A 20 -44.49 -3.66 -13.69
C LEU A 20 -43.62 -4.65 -12.93
N ALA A 21 -42.78 -5.41 -13.63
CA ALA A 21 -41.76 -6.22 -13.00
C ALA A 21 -40.78 -5.26 -12.31
N ALA A 22 -40.78 -5.24 -10.98
CA ALA A 22 -39.76 -4.56 -10.18
C ALA A 22 -38.40 -5.21 -10.50
N GLN A 23 -37.56 -4.50 -11.26
CA GLN A 23 -36.16 -4.90 -11.40
C GLN A 23 -35.49 -4.74 -10.04
N ALA A 24 -35.15 -5.86 -9.41
CA ALA A 24 -34.29 -5.87 -8.25
C ALA A 24 -32.93 -5.25 -8.69
N THR A 25 -32.63 -4.05 -8.19
CA THR A 25 -31.27 -3.52 -8.24
C THR A 25 -30.34 -4.55 -7.60
N PRO A 26 -29.25 -4.97 -8.27
CA PRO A 26 -28.27 -5.83 -7.61
C PRO A 26 -27.84 -5.10 -6.32
N ALA A 27 -27.90 -5.83 -5.20
CA ALA A 27 -27.36 -5.36 -3.94
C ALA A 27 -25.91 -4.93 -4.22
N ALA A 28 -25.57 -3.67 -3.90
CA ALA A 28 -24.20 -3.23 -3.93
C ALA A 28 -23.41 -4.24 -3.08
N ASP A 29 -22.45 -4.91 -3.70
CA ASP A 29 -21.51 -5.77 -3.01
C ASP A 29 -21.02 -4.98 -1.80
N ALA A 30 -21.27 -5.51 -0.60
CA ALA A 30 -20.79 -4.90 0.63
C ALA A 30 -19.28 -4.81 0.47
N ALA A 31 -18.75 -3.59 0.36
CA ALA A 31 -17.34 -3.35 0.17
C ALA A 31 -16.57 -4.11 1.25
N VAL A 32 -15.84 -5.15 0.84
CA VAL A 32 -14.95 -5.89 1.73
C VAL A 32 -13.91 -4.88 2.21
N PRO A 33 -13.73 -4.68 3.54
CA PRO A 33 -12.76 -3.72 4.05
C PRO A 33 -11.34 -4.06 3.56
N ARG A 34 -10.61 -3.03 3.12
CA ARG A 34 -9.29 -3.17 2.45
C ARG A 34 -8.37 -2.11 3.02
N ILE A 35 -7.01 -2.22 3.01
CA ILE A 35 -6.12 -1.22 3.65
C ILE A 35 -6.99 -0.05 4.07
N ILE A 36 -7.08 0.36 5.29
CA ILE A 36 -8.22 1.16 5.76
C ILE A 36 -8.57 2.26 4.75
N GLY A 37 -9.78 2.17 4.15
CA GLY A 37 -10.21 3.07 3.06
C GLY A 37 -9.64 2.80 1.66
N GLY A 38 -8.91 1.68 1.47
CA GLY A 38 -8.31 1.31 0.19
C GLY A 38 -9.18 0.40 -0.70
N GLU A 39 -8.56 -0.16 -1.73
CA GLU A 39 -9.14 -1.11 -2.69
C GLU A 39 -8.14 -2.19 -3.09
N ASP A 40 -8.61 -3.31 -3.66
CA ASP A 40 -7.71 -4.31 -4.24
C ASP A 40 -6.90 -3.69 -5.39
N ALA A 41 -5.60 -3.86 -5.36
CA ALA A 41 -4.76 -3.49 -6.49
C ALA A 41 -5.10 -4.37 -7.71
N ALA A 42 -5.02 -3.81 -8.91
CA ALA A 42 -5.16 -4.63 -10.10
C ALA A 42 -3.94 -5.57 -10.27
N PRO A 43 -4.13 -6.78 -10.81
CA PRO A 43 -3.02 -7.70 -11.07
C PRO A 43 -1.91 -7.03 -11.89
N GLY A 44 -0.67 -7.03 -11.35
CA GLY A 44 0.50 -6.43 -12.00
C GLY A 44 0.58 -4.90 -11.94
N GLN A 45 -0.30 -4.22 -11.21
CA GLN A 45 -0.28 -2.76 -11.05
C GLN A 45 0.99 -2.25 -10.34
N TYR A 46 1.50 -3.02 -9.38
CA TYR A 46 2.70 -2.71 -8.61
C TYR A 46 3.70 -3.87 -8.64
N PRO A 47 4.34 -4.13 -9.79
CA PRO A 47 5.17 -5.33 -9.97
C PRO A 47 6.44 -5.33 -9.10
N PHE A 48 6.85 -4.15 -8.63
CA PHE A 48 8.00 -3.95 -7.74
C PHE A 48 7.70 -4.20 -6.26
N MET A 49 6.44 -4.47 -5.90
CA MET A 49 6.10 -4.80 -4.51
C MET A 49 6.76 -6.09 -4.08
N VAL A 50 7.22 -6.09 -2.84
CA VAL A 50 7.91 -7.22 -2.23
C VAL A 50 7.23 -7.57 -0.91
N SER A 51 6.90 -8.85 -0.73
CA SER A 51 6.56 -9.42 0.57
C SER A 51 7.84 -9.94 1.20
N LEU A 52 8.24 -9.37 2.33
CA LEU A 52 9.31 -9.92 3.16
C LEU A 52 8.76 -11.08 3.98
N GLN A 53 9.39 -12.24 3.85
CA GLN A 53 8.93 -13.50 4.43
C GLN A 53 9.93 -14.03 5.45
N ARG A 54 9.50 -14.18 6.70
CA ARG A 54 10.30 -14.78 7.78
C ARG A 54 10.24 -16.29 7.68
N LEU A 55 11.36 -16.94 7.33
CA LEU A 55 11.42 -18.37 6.98
C LEU A 55 11.16 -19.32 8.16
N GLY A 56 11.22 -18.85 9.39
CA GLY A 56 10.88 -19.64 10.60
C GLY A 56 9.39 -19.61 10.98
N ARG A 57 8.56 -18.83 10.26
CA ARG A 57 7.11 -18.76 10.51
C ARG A 57 6.36 -19.60 9.50
N GLY A 58 5.34 -20.35 9.95
CA GLY A 58 4.31 -21.03 9.19
C GLY A 58 4.71 -21.75 7.90
N GLY A 59 3.73 -22.33 7.20
CA GLY A 59 3.90 -23.07 5.95
C GLY A 59 3.58 -22.29 4.68
N SER A 60 2.71 -21.29 4.75
CA SER A 60 2.23 -20.48 3.63
C SER A 60 2.98 -19.15 3.53
N ASP A 61 2.91 -18.51 2.35
CA ASP A 61 3.46 -17.16 2.15
C ASP A 61 2.71 -16.11 2.97
N HIS A 62 1.42 -16.31 3.19
CA HIS A 62 0.59 -15.48 4.04
C HIS A 62 1.08 -15.50 5.51
N GLU A 63 1.33 -16.68 6.08
CA GLU A 63 1.83 -16.82 7.45
C GLU A 63 3.27 -16.30 7.61
N ARG A 64 4.07 -16.34 6.54
CA ARG A 64 5.46 -15.86 6.53
C ARG A 64 5.58 -14.37 6.31
N HIS A 65 4.57 -13.72 5.72
CA HIS A 65 4.59 -12.28 5.49
C HIS A 65 4.79 -11.54 6.82
N THR A 66 5.74 -10.63 6.84
CA THR A 66 6.05 -9.83 8.03
C THR A 66 6.05 -8.34 7.75
N CYS A 67 6.51 -7.94 6.57
CA CYS A 67 6.60 -6.55 6.13
C CYS A 67 6.46 -6.44 4.62
N GLY A 68 6.04 -5.28 4.18
CA GLY A 68 6.19 -4.83 2.81
C GLY A 68 7.62 -4.38 2.51
N ALA A 69 7.96 -4.30 1.23
CA ALA A 69 9.20 -3.71 0.74
C ALA A 69 9.06 -3.35 -0.74
N THR A 70 10.06 -2.68 -1.30
CA THR A 70 10.07 -2.21 -2.69
C THR A 70 11.33 -2.65 -3.41
N LEU A 71 11.19 -3.32 -4.56
CA LEU A 71 12.30 -3.57 -5.48
C LEU A 71 12.72 -2.24 -6.11
N ILE A 72 13.95 -1.77 -5.85
CA ILE A 72 14.50 -0.49 -6.35
C ILE A 72 15.55 -0.68 -7.45
N SER A 73 16.11 -1.87 -7.57
CA SER A 73 16.91 -2.35 -8.70
C SER A 73 16.76 -3.87 -8.80
N PRO A 74 17.26 -4.52 -9.86
CA PRO A 74 17.16 -5.98 -9.99
C PRO A 74 17.65 -6.77 -8.77
N SER A 75 18.65 -6.26 -8.04
CA SER A 75 19.27 -6.95 -6.89
C SER A 75 19.06 -6.26 -5.55
N TRP A 76 18.33 -5.14 -5.50
CA TRP A 76 18.17 -4.37 -4.27
C TRP A 76 16.71 -4.09 -3.92
N VAL A 77 16.40 -4.28 -2.64
CA VAL A 77 15.08 -4.04 -2.05
C VAL A 77 15.21 -3.03 -0.93
N LEU A 78 14.29 -2.05 -0.91
CA LEU A 78 14.16 -1.03 0.13
C LEU A 78 13.04 -1.43 1.08
N THR A 79 13.28 -1.29 2.39
CA THR A 79 12.29 -1.54 3.45
C THR A 79 12.58 -0.69 4.70
N ALA A 80 11.79 -0.85 5.75
CA ALA A 80 12.06 -0.26 7.06
C ALA A 80 13.12 -1.07 7.84
N ALA A 81 13.89 -0.40 8.69
CA ALA A 81 14.89 -1.05 9.53
C ALA A 81 14.24 -1.98 10.56
N HIS A 82 13.16 -1.54 11.21
CA HIS A 82 12.44 -2.34 12.21
C HIS A 82 11.91 -3.68 11.69
N CYS A 83 11.80 -3.84 10.37
CA CYS A 83 11.40 -5.10 9.75
C CYS A 83 12.50 -6.17 9.79
N VAL A 84 13.77 -5.77 9.93
CA VAL A 84 14.93 -6.63 9.65
C VAL A 84 16.10 -6.48 10.61
N ASP A 85 16.04 -5.59 11.59
CA ASP A 85 17.16 -5.27 12.50
C ASP A 85 17.57 -6.44 13.42
N ASP A 86 16.64 -7.37 13.67
CA ASP A 86 16.85 -8.59 14.45
C ASP A 86 17.12 -9.84 13.58
N LEU A 87 17.17 -9.70 12.24
CA LEU A 87 17.22 -10.83 11.33
C LEU A 87 18.59 -11.05 10.69
N ARG A 88 18.91 -12.31 10.47
CA ARG A 88 20.04 -12.72 9.61
C ARG A 88 19.52 -12.93 8.17
N PRO A 89 20.39 -12.77 7.17
CA PRO A 89 20.02 -13.03 5.78
C PRO A 89 19.40 -14.42 5.52
N ALA A 90 19.81 -15.42 6.31
CA ALA A 90 19.30 -16.79 6.21
C ALA A 90 17.85 -16.96 6.71
N ASP A 91 17.38 -16.03 7.55
CA ASP A 91 16.06 -16.09 8.17
C ASP A 91 14.98 -15.40 7.31
N LEU A 92 15.40 -14.77 6.21
CA LEU A 92 14.55 -13.89 5.39
C LEU A 92 14.55 -14.30 3.92
N ALA A 93 13.38 -14.22 3.29
CA ALA A 93 13.22 -14.27 1.83
C ALA A 93 12.42 -13.07 1.33
N ALA A 94 12.66 -12.69 0.08
CA ALA A 94 11.94 -11.62 -0.62
C ALA A 94 11.11 -12.21 -1.75
N ALA A 95 9.79 -12.13 -1.66
CA ALA A 95 8.86 -12.55 -2.71
C ALA A 95 8.41 -11.32 -3.51
N VAL A 96 8.88 -11.22 -4.76
CA VAL A 96 8.73 -10.01 -5.59
C VAL A 96 7.55 -10.13 -6.54
N GLY A 97 6.72 -9.09 -6.63
CA GLY A 97 5.65 -8.95 -7.62
C GLY A 97 4.50 -9.92 -7.43
N LEU A 98 4.23 -10.33 -6.19
CA LEU A 98 3.02 -11.06 -5.86
C LEU A 98 1.80 -10.13 -5.99
N HIS A 99 0.69 -10.67 -6.49
CA HIS A 99 -0.62 -10.06 -6.38
C HIS A 99 -1.37 -10.60 -5.17
N THR A 100 -1.23 -11.90 -4.90
CA THR A 100 -1.78 -12.53 -3.71
C THR A 100 -0.71 -13.25 -2.91
N LEU A 101 -0.86 -13.27 -1.58
CA LEU A 101 0.03 -14.03 -0.69
C LEU A 101 -0.19 -15.56 -0.77
N GLU A 102 -1.18 -16.02 -1.54
CA GLU A 102 -1.46 -17.42 -1.80
C GLU A 102 -0.80 -17.93 -3.10
N GLU A 103 -0.30 -17.02 -3.93
CA GLU A 103 0.43 -17.40 -5.13
C GLU A 103 1.64 -18.27 -4.77
N LYS A 104 1.81 -19.38 -5.49
CA LYS A 104 3.01 -20.23 -5.32
C LYS A 104 4.20 -19.56 -6.01
N PRO A 105 5.04 -18.82 -5.29
CA PRO A 105 6.01 -17.89 -5.90
C PRO A 105 7.27 -18.57 -6.43
N ARG A 106 7.24 -19.84 -6.84
CA ARG A 106 8.41 -20.65 -7.20
C ARG A 106 9.45 -19.97 -8.12
N ARG A 107 9.11 -18.85 -8.77
CA ARG A 107 10.01 -18.13 -9.67
C ARG A 107 10.35 -16.69 -9.21
N ARG A 108 9.73 -16.17 -8.15
CA ARG A 108 9.86 -14.77 -7.73
C ARG A 108 10.40 -14.61 -6.30
N VAL A 109 10.68 -15.71 -5.61
CA VAL A 109 11.32 -15.64 -4.28
C VAL A 109 12.84 -15.64 -4.48
N SER A 110 13.49 -14.61 -3.97
CA SER A 110 14.94 -14.54 -3.88
C SER A 110 15.37 -14.63 -2.43
N ASN A 111 16.37 -15.46 -2.18
CA ASN A 111 17.06 -15.48 -0.90
C ASN A 111 17.86 -14.18 -0.72
N VAL A 112 18.00 -13.76 0.52
CA VAL A 112 18.75 -12.56 0.90
C VAL A 112 20.24 -12.88 0.96
N LYS A 113 21.06 -12.01 0.36
CA LYS A 113 22.52 -12.07 0.42
C LYS A 113 23.06 -11.29 1.61
N ALA A 114 22.53 -10.07 1.81
CA ALA A 114 22.91 -9.18 2.90
C ALA A 114 21.74 -8.29 3.31
N ILE A 115 21.72 -7.88 4.57
CA ILE A 115 20.81 -6.89 5.14
C ILE A 115 21.69 -5.72 5.61
N HIS A 116 21.35 -4.53 5.17
CA HIS A 116 22.03 -3.29 5.53
C HIS A 116 21.03 -2.39 6.25
N VAL A 117 21.09 -2.38 7.58
CA VAL A 117 20.29 -1.47 8.41
C VAL A 117 21.01 -0.11 8.44
N HIS A 118 20.25 0.98 8.42
CA HIS A 118 20.82 2.32 8.55
C HIS A 118 21.65 2.43 9.84
N PRO A 119 22.95 2.82 9.79
CA PRO A 119 23.84 2.74 10.95
C PRO A 119 23.43 3.63 12.15
N ALA A 120 22.64 4.68 11.88
CA ALA A 120 22.06 5.55 12.91
C ALA A 120 20.54 5.29 13.10
N TYR A 121 20.06 4.10 12.74
CA TYR A 121 18.69 3.68 13.11
C TYR A 121 18.56 3.61 14.64
N ASN A 122 17.47 4.15 15.15
CA ASN A 122 17.14 4.10 16.58
C ASN A 122 15.82 3.35 16.78
N SER A 123 15.88 2.17 17.35
CA SER A 123 14.72 1.30 17.56
C SER A 123 13.71 1.84 18.59
N ALA A 124 14.13 2.74 19.48
CA ALA A 124 13.22 3.35 20.46
C ALA A 124 12.40 4.51 19.89
N THR A 125 12.95 5.25 18.92
CA THR A 125 12.32 6.43 18.32
C THR A 125 11.94 6.25 16.87
N LEU A 126 12.35 5.15 16.24
CA LEU A 126 12.20 4.83 14.82
C LEU A 126 12.77 5.92 13.87
N VAL A 127 13.73 6.71 14.36
CA VAL A 127 14.47 7.66 13.52
C VAL A 127 15.42 6.90 12.60
N ASN A 128 15.50 7.32 11.33
CA ASN A 128 16.26 6.65 10.27
C ASN A 128 15.82 5.18 10.03
N ASP A 129 14.53 4.92 10.11
CA ASP A 129 13.94 3.59 9.97
C ASP A 129 13.94 3.12 8.50
N VAL A 130 15.12 2.84 8.00
CA VAL A 130 15.36 2.39 6.61
C VAL A 130 16.41 1.30 6.58
N ALA A 131 16.18 0.27 5.76
CA ALA A 131 17.13 -0.78 5.46
C ALA A 131 17.15 -1.09 3.96
N LEU A 132 18.29 -1.55 3.48
CA LEU A 132 18.49 -2.10 2.15
C LEU A 132 18.81 -3.58 2.23
N ILE A 133 18.16 -4.37 1.39
CA ILE A 133 18.36 -5.80 1.29
C ILE A 133 18.98 -6.11 -0.07
N GLN A 134 20.15 -6.76 -0.07
CA GLN A 134 20.77 -7.29 -1.27
C GLN A 134 20.27 -8.70 -1.52
N LEU A 135 19.74 -8.96 -2.71
CA LEU A 135 19.25 -10.27 -3.12
C LEU A 135 20.42 -11.15 -3.61
N LYS A 136 20.33 -12.47 -3.40
CA LYS A 136 21.32 -13.43 -3.94
C LYS A 136 21.24 -13.57 -5.46
N ARG A 137 20.06 -13.37 -6.02
CA ARG A 137 19.82 -13.44 -7.47
C ARG A 137 19.01 -12.24 -7.91
N ALA A 138 19.44 -11.60 -8.99
CA ALA A 138 18.73 -10.49 -9.59
C ALA A 138 17.34 -10.94 -10.07
N VAL A 139 16.35 -10.12 -9.85
CA VAL A 139 14.98 -10.30 -10.34
C VAL A 139 14.91 -9.79 -11.76
N SER A 140 14.57 -10.66 -12.70
CA SER A 140 14.39 -10.30 -14.10
C SER A 140 12.91 -10.07 -14.44
N LYS A 141 12.64 -9.26 -15.46
CA LYS A 141 11.29 -8.99 -16.00
C LYS A 141 10.34 -8.28 -15.01
N VAL A 142 10.90 -7.60 -14.04
CA VAL A 142 10.18 -6.70 -13.15
C VAL A 142 10.82 -5.33 -13.26
N GLU A 143 10.04 -4.30 -13.57
CA GLU A 143 10.53 -2.93 -13.55
C GLU A 143 10.59 -2.45 -12.10
N PRO A 144 11.78 -2.06 -11.58
CA PRO A 144 11.90 -1.52 -10.23
C PRO A 144 11.24 -0.15 -10.12
N ALA A 145 10.77 0.20 -8.91
CA ALA A 145 10.35 1.55 -8.63
C ALA A 145 11.55 2.51 -8.59
N ALA A 146 11.32 3.76 -8.98
CA ALA A 146 12.32 4.82 -8.77
C ALA A 146 12.33 5.25 -7.30
N VAL A 147 13.45 5.82 -6.84
CA VAL A 147 13.59 6.37 -5.48
C VAL A 147 13.88 7.85 -5.57
N LEU A 148 13.12 8.68 -4.85
CA LEU A 148 13.31 10.12 -4.82
C LEU A 148 14.16 10.53 -3.62
N LEU A 149 15.46 10.71 -3.85
CA LEU A 149 16.42 11.06 -2.80
C LEU A 149 16.63 12.58 -2.64
N LYS A 150 16.09 13.40 -3.53
CA LYS A 150 16.17 14.87 -3.49
C LYS A 150 14.95 15.50 -4.15
N GLY A 151 14.61 16.72 -3.74
CA GLY A 151 13.59 17.54 -4.42
C GLY A 151 12.15 17.09 -4.16
N ASP A 152 11.89 16.43 -3.06
CA ASP A 152 10.54 15.97 -2.67
C ASP A 152 9.60 17.10 -2.20
N GLY A 153 10.14 18.29 -1.87
CA GLY A 153 9.35 19.43 -1.39
C GLY A 153 8.20 19.85 -2.31
N SER A 154 8.30 19.59 -3.61
CA SER A 154 7.20 19.83 -4.55
C SER A 154 6.00 18.89 -4.34
N TYR A 155 6.19 17.77 -3.66
CA TYR A 155 5.15 16.79 -3.32
C TYR A 155 4.64 16.97 -1.88
N LEU A 156 5.46 17.53 -0.97
CA LEU A 156 5.15 17.73 0.45
C LEU A 156 4.37 19.04 0.67
N ARG A 157 3.13 19.11 0.19
CA ARG A 157 2.29 20.31 0.32
C ARG A 157 0.81 19.92 0.44
N PRO A 158 0.02 20.76 1.13
CA PRO A 158 -1.42 20.53 1.31
C PRO A 158 -2.14 20.23 0.00
N GLY A 159 -3.11 19.33 0.03
CA GLY A 159 -3.88 18.89 -1.12
C GLY A 159 -3.20 17.82 -1.99
N ARG A 160 -1.96 17.40 -1.66
CA ARG A 160 -1.33 16.27 -2.31
C ARG A 160 -1.71 14.97 -1.61
N ALA A 161 -1.87 13.91 -2.40
CA ALA A 161 -2.01 12.56 -1.91
C ALA A 161 -0.87 11.69 -2.42
N PHE A 162 -0.56 10.66 -1.65
CA PHE A 162 0.39 9.63 -1.98
C PHE A 162 -0.34 8.29 -2.13
N THR A 163 0.25 7.39 -2.88
CA THR A 163 -0.21 6.00 -2.94
C THR A 163 0.59 5.17 -1.95
N VAL A 164 -0.11 4.40 -1.14
CA VAL A 164 0.45 3.32 -0.33
C VAL A 164 -0.10 2.00 -0.86
N THR A 165 0.71 0.94 -0.87
CA THR A 165 0.28 -0.39 -1.28
C THR A 165 0.96 -1.44 -0.41
N GLY A 166 0.21 -2.49 -0.06
CA GLY A 166 0.70 -3.56 0.80
C GLY A 166 -0.36 -4.60 1.13
N TRP A 167 -0.03 -5.48 2.06
CA TRP A 167 -0.90 -6.54 2.57
C TRP A 167 -1.19 -6.33 4.07
N GLY A 168 -1.16 -5.09 4.53
CA GLY A 168 -1.55 -4.75 5.89
C GLY A 168 -3.03 -4.96 6.15
N VAL A 169 -3.38 -5.09 7.44
CA VAL A 169 -4.77 -5.29 7.86
C VAL A 169 -5.66 -4.17 7.35
N THR A 170 -6.88 -4.53 7.04
CA THR A 170 -7.87 -3.66 6.38
C THR A 170 -8.86 -3.03 7.38
N GLN A 171 -8.76 -3.46 8.63
CA GLN A 171 -9.48 -2.93 9.79
C GLN A 171 -8.56 -3.03 11.00
N MET A 172 -8.67 -2.09 11.94
CA MET A 172 -7.81 -2.03 13.13
C MET A 172 -7.80 -3.32 13.96
N ASP A 173 -8.94 -3.98 14.06
CA ASP A 173 -9.13 -5.18 14.87
C ASP A 173 -9.20 -6.47 14.02
N ALA A 174 -8.66 -6.44 12.79
CA ALA A 174 -8.66 -7.62 11.94
C ALA A 174 -7.66 -8.66 12.45
N ASP A 175 -8.12 -9.90 12.62
CA ASP A 175 -7.30 -11.04 13.06
C ASP A 175 -6.37 -11.58 11.96
N ALA A 176 -6.59 -11.20 10.70
CA ALA A 176 -5.85 -11.72 9.56
C ALA A 176 -5.53 -10.64 8.52
N LEU A 177 -4.39 -10.81 7.86
CA LEU A 177 -3.98 -10.01 6.71
C LEU A 177 -4.87 -10.33 5.49
N PRO A 178 -5.10 -9.36 4.56
CA PRO A 178 -5.70 -9.66 3.28
C PRO A 178 -4.76 -10.54 2.44
N THR A 179 -5.32 -11.43 1.64
CA THR A 179 -4.53 -12.23 0.69
C THR A 179 -4.14 -11.42 -0.53
N VAL A 180 -5.04 -10.54 -1.01
CA VAL A 180 -4.86 -9.69 -2.19
C VAL A 180 -4.10 -8.42 -1.82
N LEU A 181 -3.15 -8.01 -2.67
CA LEU A 181 -2.45 -6.72 -2.53
C LEU A 181 -3.46 -5.57 -2.54
N GLN A 182 -3.37 -4.69 -1.57
CA GLN A 182 -4.23 -3.52 -1.42
C GLN A 182 -3.52 -2.24 -1.88
N THR A 183 -4.30 -1.22 -2.22
CA THR A 183 -3.80 0.13 -2.53
C THR A 183 -4.72 1.19 -1.97
N VAL A 184 -4.14 2.32 -1.53
CA VAL A 184 -4.88 3.44 -0.96
C VAL A 184 -4.22 4.77 -1.31
N GLN A 185 -5.04 5.83 -1.40
CA GLN A 185 -4.55 7.21 -1.51
C GLN A 185 -4.60 7.87 -0.13
N VAL A 186 -3.43 8.22 0.42
CA VAL A 186 -3.31 8.89 1.71
C VAL A 186 -2.96 10.37 1.53
N PRO A 187 -3.72 11.31 2.11
CA PRO A 187 -3.43 12.73 2.00
C PRO A 187 -2.16 13.09 2.78
N PHE A 188 -1.36 14.01 2.21
CA PHE A 188 -0.21 14.60 2.92
C PHE A 188 -0.66 15.39 4.15
N VAL A 189 0.02 15.19 5.26
CA VAL A 189 -0.19 15.95 6.50
C VAL A 189 1.05 16.85 6.75
N PRO A 190 0.89 18.19 6.82
CA PRO A 190 1.97 19.11 7.12
C PRO A 190 2.67 18.78 8.44
N PHE A 191 3.98 18.99 8.50
CA PHE A 191 4.77 18.73 9.72
C PHE A 191 4.19 19.40 10.96
N THR A 192 3.74 20.65 10.85
CA THR A 192 3.13 21.40 11.98
C THR A 192 1.90 20.70 12.55
N GLN A 193 1.07 20.10 11.70
CA GLN A 193 -0.09 19.32 12.12
C GLN A 193 0.34 17.96 12.67
N CYS A 194 1.25 17.27 12.00
CA CYS A 194 1.78 15.97 12.43
C CYS A 194 2.48 16.08 13.79
N ASN A 195 3.24 17.16 14.03
CA ASN A 195 3.93 17.40 15.29
C ASN A 195 2.98 17.71 16.46
N THR A 196 1.72 18.07 16.18
CA THR A 196 0.70 18.19 17.21
C THR A 196 0.29 16.80 17.74
N ALA A 197 0.20 15.82 16.85
CA ALA A 197 -0.05 14.44 17.21
C ALA A 197 1.19 13.78 17.87
N TYR A 198 2.36 14.08 17.32
CA TYR A 198 3.64 13.46 17.68
C TYR A 198 4.69 14.52 18.04
N PRO A 199 4.67 15.09 19.27
CA PRO A 199 5.54 16.22 19.66
C PRO A 199 7.04 15.93 19.56
N ASP A 200 7.45 14.66 19.70
CA ASP A 200 8.85 14.25 19.65
C ASP A 200 9.35 13.95 18.21
N LEU A 201 8.48 14.11 17.20
CA LEU A 201 8.84 13.89 15.81
C LEU A 201 9.84 14.97 15.34
N GLN A 202 11.01 14.52 14.85
CA GLN A 202 12.04 15.43 14.37
C GLN A 202 11.71 15.94 12.96
N ALA A 203 11.79 17.24 12.76
CA ALA A 203 11.55 17.86 11.48
C ALA A 203 12.46 17.30 10.39
N GLY A 204 11.89 16.97 9.25
CA GLY A 204 12.64 16.50 8.08
C GLY A 204 13.05 15.02 8.09
N THR A 205 12.83 14.27 9.18
CA THR A 205 13.15 12.85 9.26
C THR A 205 12.03 11.97 8.69
N ALA A 206 10.80 12.48 8.68
CA ALA A 206 9.62 11.74 8.27
C ALA A 206 8.71 12.54 7.32
N ILE A 207 7.83 11.82 6.65
CA ILE A 207 6.65 12.33 5.97
C ILE A 207 5.45 11.81 6.74
N CYS A 208 4.47 12.68 7.03
CA CYS A 208 3.20 12.26 7.59
C CYS A 208 2.12 12.25 6.51
N ALA A 209 1.34 11.19 6.47
CA ALA A 209 0.22 11.08 5.54
C ALA A 209 -0.85 10.15 6.12
N GLY A 210 -2.09 10.38 5.77
CA GLY A 210 -3.25 9.65 6.27
C GLY A 210 -4.32 10.61 6.77
N ALA A 211 -5.50 10.08 7.00
CA ALA A 211 -6.65 10.78 7.57
C ALA A 211 -7.57 9.77 8.26
N GLU A 212 -8.58 10.26 8.96
CA GLU A 212 -9.66 9.42 9.48
C GLU A 212 -10.24 8.53 8.37
N GLY A 213 -10.25 7.22 8.60
CA GLY A 213 -10.74 6.23 7.65
C GLY A 213 -9.80 5.89 6.50
N VAL A 214 -8.59 6.48 6.42
CA VAL A 214 -7.65 6.26 5.28
C VAL A 214 -6.20 6.25 5.76
N ASP A 215 -5.57 5.08 5.83
CA ASP A 215 -4.20 4.94 6.32
C ASP A 215 -3.55 3.61 5.91
N SER A 216 -2.22 3.50 6.09
CA SER A 216 -1.49 2.24 6.20
C SER A 216 -1.70 1.60 7.58
N CYS A 217 -1.54 0.28 7.68
CA CYS A 217 -1.78 -0.44 8.93
C CYS A 217 -0.78 -1.59 9.14
N GLN A 218 -0.97 -2.40 10.20
CA GLN A 218 -0.10 -3.52 10.53
C GLN A 218 0.05 -4.48 9.34
N GLY A 219 1.29 -4.78 8.95
CA GLY A 219 1.63 -5.57 7.76
C GLY A 219 2.07 -4.74 6.56
N ASP A 220 1.77 -3.42 6.52
CA ASP A 220 2.27 -2.51 5.48
C ASP A 220 3.68 -1.98 5.77
N SER A 221 4.19 -2.16 6.99
CA SER A 221 5.53 -1.75 7.45
C SER A 221 6.60 -2.00 6.39
N GLY A 222 7.46 -1.03 6.11
CA GLY A 222 8.52 -1.12 5.09
C GLY A 222 8.04 -0.97 3.65
N GLY A 223 6.73 -1.01 3.40
CA GLY A 223 6.12 -0.75 2.09
C GLY A 223 6.28 0.70 1.64
N PRO A 224 6.00 1.01 0.36
CA PRO A 224 6.28 2.33 -0.22
C PRO A 224 5.18 3.35 0.04
N LEU A 225 5.59 4.58 0.39
CA LEU A 225 4.83 5.81 0.16
C LEU A 225 5.30 6.42 -1.15
N MET A 226 4.43 6.52 -2.15
CA MET A 226 4.88 6.82 -3.52
C MET A 226 3.94 7.76 -4.28
N VAL A 227 4.49 8.29 -5.38
CA VAL A 227 3.74 9.06 -6.38
C VAL A 227 4.05 8.55 -7.78
N GLN A 228 3.18 8.84 -8.74
CA GLN A 228 3.55 8.71 -10.14
C GLN A 228 4.32 9.96 -10.60
N ARG A 229 5.50 9.74 -11.19
CA ARG A 229 6.34 10.79 -11.75
C ARG A 229 6.81 10.36 -13.15
N GLN A 230 6.44 11.12 -14.17
CA GLN A 230 6.81 10.83 -15.56
C GLN A 230 6.45 9.37 -15.98
N GLY A 231 5.27 8.91 -15.57
CA GLY A 231 4.78 7.56 -15.87
C GLY A 231 5.40 6.43 -15.03
N ARG A 232 6.33 6.73 -14.09
CA ARG A 232 6.96 5.73 -13.20
C ARG A 232 6.55 5.93 -11.76
N TRP A 233 6.36 4.84 -11.05
CA TRP A 233 6.22 4.86 -9.60
C TRP A 233 7.53 5.28 -8.94
N THR A 234 7.44 6.26 -8.06
CA THR A 234 8.59 6.86 -7.39
C THR A 234 8.33 6.90 -5.89
N VAL A 235 9.19 6.26 -5.12
CA VAL A 235 9.09 6.13 -3.66
C VAL A 235 9.72 7.36 -3.01
N LEU A 236 9.00 7.98 -2.07
CA LEU A 236 9.44 9.13 -1.27
C LEU A 236 9.69 8.74 0.19
N GLY A 237 9.01 7.71 0.67
CA GLY A 237 9.12 7.22 2.04
C GLY A 237 8.80 5.74 2.16
N THR A 238 9.14 5.16 3.31
CA THR A 238 8.78 3.79 3.70
C THR A 238 7.85 3.83 4.90
N VAL A 239 6.81 2.99 4.92
CA VAL A 239 5.90 2.86 6.07
C VAL A 239 6.72 2.52 7.30
N SER A 240 6.63 3.34 8.35
CA SER A 240 7.43 3.21 9.56
C SER A 240 6.56 2.91 10.78
N TRP A 241 5.70 3.85 11.20
CA TRP A 241 4.89 3.68 12.39
C TRP A 241 3.65 4.60 12.39
N GLY A 242 2.78 4.44 13.39
CA GLY A 242 1.63 5.27 13.70
C GLY A 242 0.97 4.80 14.99
N GLU A 243 0.17 5.64 15.62
CA GLU A 243 -0.68 5.26 16.76
C GLU A 243 -2.04 4.80 16.27
N GLY A 244 -2.26 3.48 16.23
CA GLY A 244 -3.41 2.88 15.57
C GLY A 244 -3.31 3.01 14.05
N CYS A 245 -4.46 2.98 13.36
CA CYS A 245 -4.53 3.19 11.92
C CYS A 245 -5.80 3.95 11.57
N ALA A 246 -5.70 4.96 10.71
CA ALA A 246 -6.83 5.76 10.23
C ALA A 246 -7.65 6.45 11.35
N LEU A 247 -7.04 6.74 12.50
CA LEU A 247 -7.68 7.43 13.61
C LEU A 247 -7.69 8.95 13.37
N PRO A 248 -8.72 9.66 13.86
CA PRO A 248 -8.78 11.10 13.73
C PRO A 248 -7.55 11.78 14.34
N GLY A 249 -6.85 12.60 13.55
CA GLY A 249 -5.71 13.40 14.01
C GLY A 249 -4.40 12.63 14.22
N LEU A 250 -4.37 11.32 13.99
CA LEU A 250 -3.20 10.44 14.14
C LEU A 250 -2.76 9.89 12.79
N PRO A 251 -2.03 10.66 11.96
CA PRO A 251 -1.58 10.20 10.64
C PRO A 251 -0.48 9.14 10.74
N GLY A 252 -0.37 8.30 9.71
CA GLY A 252 0.77 7.42 9.54
C GLY A 252 2.08 8.20 9.35
N VAL A 253 3.17 7.66 9.86
CA VAL A 253 4.53 8.22 9.80
C VAL A 253 5.40 7.35 8.91
N TYR A 254 6.04 7.99 7.92
CA TYR A 254 6.84 7.34 6.89
C TYR A 254 8.28 7.86 6.96
N ALA A 255 9.28 6.97 6.99
CA ALA A 255 10.68 7.39 6.97
C ALA A 255 10.99 8.09 5.63
N ARG A 256 11.47 9.34 5.71
CA ARG A 256 11.68 10.21 4.54
C ARG A 256 13.00 9.91 3.84
N LEU A 257 12.95 9.45 2.59
CA LEU A 257 14.13 9.02 1.84
C LEU A 257 15.04 10.17 1.41
N SER A 258 14.51 11.39 1.27
CA SER A 258 15.30 12.58 0.94
C SER A 258 15.97 13.23 2.16
N ASN A 259 15.71 12.74 3.39
CA ASN A 259 16.48 13.11 4.56
C ASN A 259 17.97 12.89 4.31
N GLY A 260 18.83 13.82 4.75
CA GLY A 260 20.26 13.78 4.44
C GLY A 260 20.94 12.47 4.85
N TYR A 261 20.69 12.01 6.07
CA TYR A 261 21.28 10.76 6.61
C TYR A 261 20.79 9.53 5.86
N VAL A 262 19.48 9.43 5.62
CA VAL A 262 18.87 8.31 4.90
C VAL A 262 19.31 8.29 3.44
N ARG A 263 19.30 9.44 2.77
CA ARG A 263 19.77 9.57 1.40
C ARG A 263 21.23 9.12 1.25
N ASP A 264 22.12 9.63 2.11
CA ASP A 264 23.55 9.34 2.04
C ASP A 264 23.80 7.84 2.31
N PHE A 265 23.08 7.23 3.25
CA PHE A 265 23.09 5.79 3.46
C PHE A 265 22.66 5.02 2.21
N ILE A 266 21.53 5.39 1.60
CA ILE A 266 21.04 4.70 0.39
C ILE A 266 22.08 4.84 -0.74
N GLN A 267 22.62 6.04 -0.98
CA GLN A 267 23.56 6.29 -2.06
C GLN A 267 24.91 5.59 -1.88
N THR A 268 25.37 5.41 -0.63
CA THR A 268 26.65 4.74 -0.34
C THR A 268 26.53 3.22 -0.29
N THR A 269 25.37 2.70 0.09
CA THR A 269 25.13 1.26 0.22
C THR A 269 24.65 0.64 -1.08
N TRP A 270 23.76 1.33 -1.81
CA TRP A 270 23.29 0.90 -3.11
C TRP A 270 24.32 1.21 -4.19
N THR A 271 25.13 0.21 -4.51
CA THR A 271 26.27 0.35 -5.44
C THR A 271 25.86 0.26 -6.92
N GLY A 272 24.54 0.19 -7.19
CA GLY A 272 24.03 -0.05 -8.55
C GLY A 272 24.21 -1.51 -9.00
N ASP A 273 23.44 -1.92 -9.99
CA ASP A 273 23.65 -3.18 -10.74
C ASP A 273 24.34 -2.88 -12.07
#